data_a955413e497bb7955a2ca81fb2e1875e
#
_entry.id   a955413e497bb7955a2ca81fb2e1875e
#
_cell.length_a   1.000
_cell.length_b   1.000
_cell.length_c   1.000
_cell.angle_alpha   90.00
_cell.angle_beta   90.00
_cell.angle_gamma   90.00
#
_symmetry.space_group_name_H-M   'P 1'
#
loop_
_entity.id
_entity.type
_entity.pdbx_description
1 polymer ?
#
loop_
_entity_poly.entity_id
_entity_poly.type
_entity_poly.pdbx_seq_one_letter_code
_entity_poly.pdbx_strand_id
1 'polypeptide(L)'
;MKVRQNPGQSFASYHMYPPRVPRAFRCALVMAIMAFGSLAQTSGAPYKILQASQLMGTGGIDYVFADSVNRFLYVPRGNSVLTFNLDTLQPTAPIPGLMGGHGVAIDSISNHGFSSSNPILMWDAKTLQPIKTIAPPGGRPDGILFEPLTERIYLLSHQPPNITVLDGKDGSIVRIIDLGGAPEQAQSDGQGHVYVDIEDKDCVGVVDVKAMKLTGTYSLKGKGGGPGGLALDAKNHILFAFCHQPASAVILSATGGQILDTLPIGNGVDGGGFNPATMEAFSSQGDGTLTVIKENSPTSFEIEQTVKTMPRAKTCTLDAKTNHILVIATDRPGPSPGAAPISAATSPTAAHAASSFPTNVPPPSPGAPGGFGRPGGPDGRRGGFYRGPAMLHILVVGE
;
A
#
# COMPACT_ATOMS: atom_id res chain seq x y z
N MET A 1 -0.49 55.58 -60.65
CA MET A 1 -1.24 55.21 -61.86
C MET A 1 -2.69 54.96 -61.45
N LYS A 2 -3.58 55.81 -61.96
CA LYS A 2 -5.04 55.86 -61.68
C LYS A 2 -5.72 54.70 -62.40
N VAL A 3 -6.73 54.05 -61.82
CA VAL A 3 -7.87 53.41 -62.50
C VAL A 3 -8.99 53.32 -61.46
N ARG A 4 -9.93 54.14 -61.58
CA ARG A 4 -11.31 54.19 -61.96
C ARG A 4 -12.26 53.25 -61.25
N GLN A 5 -13.10 53.82 -60.45
CA GLN A 5 -14.45 53.36 -60.01
C GLN A 5 -15.38 53.27 -61.23
N ASN A 6 -16.36 52.36 -61.14
CA ASN A 6 -17.59 52.42 -61.92
C ASN A 6 -18.74 51.89 -61.05
N PRO A 7 -19.89 52.59 -61.11
CA PRO A 7 -21.01 52.36 -60.18
C PRO A 7 -22.18 51.61 -60.85
N GLY A 8 -22.98 51.00 -60.00
CA GLY A 8 -24.40 50.84 -60.23
C GLY A 8 -24.88 49.51 -60.78
N GLN A 9 -25.49 48.72 -59.87
CA GLN A 9 -26.76 48.04 -60.24
C GLN A 9 -27.58 47.78 -58.95
N SER A 10 -28.75 48.40 -58.95
CA SER A 10 -29.89 48.23 -58.06
C SER A 10 -30.51 46.84 -58.28
N PHE A 11 -30.68 46.05 -57.22
CA PHE A 11 -31.62 44.92 -57.28
C PHE A 11 -32.65 45.00 -56.18
N ALA A 12 -33.89 44.88 -56.63
CA ALA A 12 -35.12 44.98 -55.89
C ALA A 12 -35.31 43.93 -54.82
N SER A 13 -35.78 44.34 -53.68
CA SER A 13 -36.23 43.52 -52.57
C SER A 13 -37.55 42.81 -52.92
N TYR A 14 -37.50 41.47 -53.05
CA TYR A 14 -38.72 40.67 -53.03
C TYR A 14 -38.95 40.16 -51.61
N HIS A 15 -40.00 40.68 -50.96
CA HIS A 15 -40.54 40.09 -49.73
C HIS A 15 -41.31 38.81 -50.06
N MET A 16 -40.75 37.65 -49.71
CA MET A 16 -41.53 36.42 -49.70
C MET A 16 -42.10 36.22 -48.29
N TYR A 17 -43.41 36.14 -48.20
CA TYR A 17 -44.12 35.67 -47.00
C TYR A 17 -43.99 34.18 -46.86
N PRO A 18 -43.71 33.62 -45.65
CA PRO A 18 -43.73 32.20 -45.47
C PRO A 18 -45.17 31.65 -45.45
N PRO A 19 -45.35 30.38 -45.94
CA PRO A 19 -46.67 29.75 -45.94
C PRO A 19 -47.14 29.43 -44.53
N ARG A 20 -48.42 29.66 -44.24
CA ARG A 20 -49.10 29.32 -43.00
C ARG A 20 -49.25 27.79 -42.93
N VAL A 21 -48.60 27.14 -41.95
CA VAL A 21 -48.79 25.71 -41.62
C VAL A 21 -50.02 25.54 -40.74
N PRO A 22 -50.95 24.60 -41.05
CA PRO A 22 -52.16 24.37 -40.25
C PRO A 22 -51.85 23.87 -38.83
N ARG A 23 -52.65 24.30 -37.87
CA ARG A 23 -52.54 24.05 -36.41
C ARG A 23 -52.79 22.60 -35.96
N ALA A 24 -52.84 21.62 -36.86
CA ALA A 24 -53.20 20.22 -36.53
C ALA A 24 -52.02 19.28 -36.23
N PHE A 25 -50.76 19.75 -36.22
CA PHE A 25 -49.57 18.87 -35.99
C PHE A 25 -48.76 19.22 -34.72
N ARG A 26 -49.38 19.80 -33.69
CA ARG A 26 -48.70 20.21 -32.47
C ARG A 26 -48.92 19.28 -31.25
N CYS A 27 -49.60 18.15 -31.39
CA CYS A 27 -49.85 17.23 -30.28
C CYS A 27 -49.17 15.83 -30.34
N ALA A 28 -48.31 15.57 -31.32
CA ALA A 28 -47.70 14.26 -31.48
C ALA A 28 -46.16 14.20 -31.25
N LEU A 29 -45.54 15.31 -30.74
CA LEU A 29 -44.07 15.32 -30.55
C LEU A 29 -43.64 15.59 -29.10
N VAL A 30 -44.42 15.19 -28.09
CA VAL A 30 -44.07 15.37 -26.66
C VAL A 30 -44.05 14.03 -25.89
N MET A 31 -44.27 12.88 -26.52
CA MET A 31 -44.27 11.58 -25.82
C MET A 31 -43.19 10.59 -26.31
N ALA A 32 -42.05 11.04 -26.78
CA ALA A 32 -40.97 10.18 -27.24
C ALA A 32 -39.63 10.45 -26.56
N ILE A 33 -39.56 11.11 -25.39
CA ILE A 33 -38.31 11.33 -24.65
C ILE A 33 -38.59 11.07 -23.16
N MET A 34 -38.86 9.83 -22.80
CA MET A 34 -38.73 9.27 -21.44
C MET A 34 -38.52 7.73 -21.52
N ALA A 35 -37.57 7.33 -22.31
CA ALA A 35 -37.02 5.99 -22.22
C ALA A 35 -35.49 6.10 -22.26
N PHE A 36 -34.93 6.92 -21.35
CA PHE A 36 -33.58 6.65 -20.89
C PHE A 36 -33.71 5.43 -19.98
N GLY A 37 -33.54 4.27 -20.60
CA GLY A 37 -33.29 3.07 -19.87
C GLY A 37 -32.16 3.35 -18.90
N SER A 38 -32.41 3.21 -17.60
CA SER A 38 -31.35 2.92 -16.65
C SER A 38 -30.57 1.79 -17.24
N LEU A 39 -29.37 2.07 -17.77
CA LEU A 39 -28.35 1.06 -17.89
C LEU A 39 -28.17 0.56 -16.45
N ALA A 40 -28.80 -0.57 -16.14
CA ALA A 40 -28.48 -1.32 -14.95
C ALA A 40 -26.97 -1.51 -15.04
N GLN A 41 -26.21 -0.79 -14.19
CA GLN A 41 -24.85 -1.19 -13.90
C GLN A 41 -24.96 -2.64 -13.49
N THR A 42 -24.40 -3.53 -14.27
CA THR A 42 -24.16 -4.90 -13.85
C THR A 42 -23.14 -4.75 -12.72
N SER A 43 -23.64 -4.66 -11.48
CA SER A 43 -22.78 -4.84 -10.31
C SER A 43 -22.15 -6.22 -10.50
N GLY A 44 -20.81 -6.26 -10.51
CA GLY A 44 -20.07 -7.52 -10.49
C GLY A 44 -20.59 -8.41 -9.34
N ALA A 45 -20.23 -9.67 -9.36
CA ALA A 45 -20.55 -10.54 -8.22
C ALA A 45 -19.88 -9.97 -6.96
N PRO A 46 -20.54 -10.04 -5.78
CA PRO A 46 -19.96 -9.44 -4.58
C PRO A 46 -18.65 -10.11 -4.19
N TYR A 47 -17.68 -9.32 -3.79
CA TYR A 47 -16.41 -9.79 -3.24
C TYR A 47 -16.62 -10.72 -2.06
N LYS A 48 -15.91 -11.85 -2.06
CA LYS A 48 -15.92 -12.85 -0.99
C LYS A 48 -14.57 -13.53 -0.83
N ILE A 49 -14.37 -14.23 0.28
CA ILE A 49 -13.20 -15.09 0.44
C ILE A 49 -13.40 -16.33 -0.44
N LEU A 50 -12.57 -16.47 -1.47
CA LEU A 50 -12.58 -17.57 -2.42
C LEU A 50 -11.77 -18.77 -1.92
N GLN A 51 -10.63 -18.48 -1.26
CA GLN A 51 -9.68 -19.49 -0.78
C GLN A 51 -8.96 -18.97 0.45
N ALA A 52 -8.56 -19.88 1.32
CA ALA A 52 -7.72 -19.59 2.47
C ALA A 52 -6.63 -20.66 2.62
N SER A 53 -5.43 -20.24 3.03
CA SER A 53 -4.32 -21.12 3.38
C SER A 53 -3.73 -20.71 4.73
N GLN A 54 -3.10 -21.65 5.42
CA GLN A 54 -2.52 -21.42 6.74
C GLN A 54 -1.13 -22.05 6.84
N LEU A 55 -0.21 -21.36 7.51
CA LEU A 55 1.14 -21.87 7.79
C LEU A 55 1.58 -21.45 9.19
N MET A 56 1.91 -22.43 10.04
CA MET A 56 2.51 -22.17 11.34
C MET A 56 3.95 -21.67 11.18
N GLY A 57 4.34 -20.67 11.94
CA GLY A 57 5.70 -20.13 11.90
C GLY A 57 5.93 -19.08 12.99
N THR A 58 7.10 -18.45 12.97
CA THR A 58 7.50 -17.41 13.93
C THR A 58 7.77 -16.09 13.22
N GLY A 59 7.62 -14.98 13.94
CA GLY A 59 7.80 -13.62 13.41
C GLY A 59 6.51 -12.95 12.98
N GLY A 60 6.52 -11.64 12.99
CA GLY A 60 5.46 -10.79 12.44
C GLY A 60 5.52 -10.76 10.92
N ILE A 61 4.50 -10.16 10.34
CA ILE A 61 4.41 -9.79 8.93
C ILE A 61 4.17 -8.30 8.85
N ASP A 62 4.53 -7.73 7.69
CA ASP A 62 4.23 -6.37 7.35
C ASP A 62 3.76 -6.30 5.89
N TYR A 63 4.52 -5.71 4.97
CA TYR A 63 4.16 -5.70 3.56
C TYR A 63 4.34 -7.07 2.91
N VAL A 64 3.47 -7.38 1.94
CA VAL A 64 3.51 -8.59 1.12
C VAL A 64 3.45 -8.22 -0.36
N PHE A 65 3.95 -9.09 -1.21
CA PHE A 65 4.02 -8.82 -2.64
C PHE A 65 3.59 -10.03 -3.48
N ALA A 66 2.63 -9.83 -4.39
CA ALA A 66 2.22 -10.81 -5.38
C ALA A 66 2.94 -10.56 -6.71
N ASP A 67 3.89 -11.41 -7.06
CA ASP A 67 4.49 -11.45 -8.39
C ASP A 67 3.58 -12.21 -9.35
N SER A 68 2.70 -11.48 -10.01
CA SER A 68 1.72 -12.05 -10.94
C SER A 68 2.37 -12.65 -12.19
N VAL A 69 3.63 -12.32 -12.49
CA VAL A 69 4.38 -12.83 -13.65
C VAL A 69 4.99 -14.19 -13.35
N ASN A 70 5.81 -14.28 -12.29
CA ASN A 70 6.47 -15.51 -11.89
C ASN A 70 5.58 -16.42 -11.02
N ARG A 71 4.38 -15.95 -10.65
CA ARG A 71 3.36 -16.66 -9.86
C ARG A 71 3.80 -16.99 -8.45
N PHE A 72 4.47 -16.04 -7.77
CA PHE A 72 4.86 -16.15 -6.36
C PHE A 72 4.19 -15.08 -5.50
N LEU A 73 3.70 -15.47 -4.32
CA LEU A 73 3.42 -14.56 -3.24
C LEU A 73 4.63 -14.56 -2.30
N TYR A 74 5.21 -13.39 -2.04
CA TYR A 74 6.32 -13.19 -1.12
C TYR A 74 5.80 -12.61 0.21
N VAL A 75 6.16 -13.27 1.30
CA VAL A 75 5.77 -12.89 2.67
C VAL A 75 7.04 -12.84 3.54
N PRO A 76 7.64 -11.67 3.77
CA PRO A 76 8.74 -11.53 4.72
C PRO A 76 8.30 -11.95 6.12
N ARG A 77 8.99 -12.92 6.72
CA ARG A 77 8.63 -13.42 8.05
C ARG A 77 9.81 -14.07 8.76
N GLY A 78 10.09 -13.65 9.98
CA GLY A 78 11.14 -14.24 10.78
C GLY A 78 12.53 -14.06 10.17
N ASN A 79 13.16 -15.14 9.74
CA ASN A 79 14.50 -15.16 9.15
C ASN A 79 14.52 -15.51 7.67
N SER A 80 13.38 -15.46 7.00
CA SER A 80 13.25 -15.78 5.58
C SER A 80 12.14 -14.99 4.91
N VAL A 81 12.22 -14.85 3.59
CA VAL A 81 11.08 -14.50 2.78
C VAL A 81 10.36 -15.80 2.44
N LEU A 82 9.19 -16.02 3.04
CA LEU A 82 8.33 -17.14 2.68
C LEU A 82 7.80 -16.92 1.27
N THR A 83 7.73 -17.99 0.49
CA THR A 83 7.18 -17.94 -0.86
C THR A 83 6.09 -18.99 -1.02
N PHE A 84 5.02 -18.59 -1.72
CA PHE A 84 3.87 -19.43 -2.01
C PHE A 84 3.58 -19.36 -3.50
N ASN A 85 3.16 -20.46 -4.08
CA ASN A 85 2.62 -20.46 -5.44
C ASN A 85 1.26 -19.76 -5.45
N LEU A 86 1.07 -18.73 -6.30
CA LEU A 86 -0.16 -17.95 -6.35
C LEU A 86 -1.39 -18.72 -6.85
N ASP A 87 -1.19 -19.77 -7.63
CA ASP A 87 -2.30 -20.54 -8.19
C ASP A 87 -2.83 -21.59 -7.20
N THR A 88 -1.98 -22.07 -6.28
CA THR A 88 -2.32 -23.16 -5.34
C THR A 88 -2.26 -22.77 -3.87
N LEU A 89 -1.64 -21.66 -3.54
CA LEU A 89 -1.27 -21.19 -2.19
C LEU A 89 -0.40 -22.19 -1.40
N GLN A 90 0.21 -23.17 -2.08
CA GLN A 90 1.15 -24.05 -1.44
C GLN A 90 2.49 -23.36 -1.20
N PRO A 91 3.11 -23.55 -0.03
CA PRO A 91 4.44 -23.01 0.23
C PRO A 91 5.46 -23.62 -0.74
N THR A 92 6.40 -22.80 -1.18
CA THR A 92 7.55 -23.20 -1.98
C THR A 92 8.84 -23.03 -1.17
N ALA A 93 10.00 -23.14 -1.80
CA ALA A 93 11.27 -22.99 -1.09
C ALA A 93 11.44 -21.55 -0.56
N PRO A 94 11.57 -21.33 0.75
CA PRO A 94 11.76 -19.99 1.29
C PRO A 94 13.14 -19.45 0.93
N ILE A 95 13.27 -18.13 0.83
CA ILE A 95 14.54 -17.46 0.62
C ILE A 95 15.14 -17.13 1.99
N PRO A 96 16.25 -17.77 2.39
CA PRO A 96 16.83 -17.60 3.72
C PRO A 96 17.66 -16.33 3.85
N GLY A 97 17.98 -15.94 5.08
CA GLY A 97 18.91 -14.85 5.35
C GLY A 97 18.25 -13.51 5.64
N LEU A 98 16.91 -13.45 5.74
CA LEU A 98 16.19 -12.24 6.15
C LEU A 98 16.50 -11.88 7.60
N MET A 99 16.72 -10.60 7.87
CA MET A 99 16.92 -10.07 9.22
C MET A 99 16.05 -8.84 9.43
N GLY A 100 14.95 -9.01 10.17
CA GLY A 100 14.02 -7.90 10.46
C GLY A 100 13.41 -7.29 9.19
N GLY A 101 12.93 -8.14 8.28
CA GLY A 101 12.36 -7.69 7.01
C GLY A 101 10.89 -7.30 7.13
N HIS A 102 10.52 -6.27 6.37
CA HIS A 102 9.18 -5.71 6.30
C HIS A 102 8.52 -5.97 4.95
N GLY A 103 9.17 -5.71 3.84
CA GLY A 103 8.60 -5.81 2.49
C GLY A 103 9.52 -6.47 1.47
N VAL A 104 8.98 -6.65 0.27
CA VAL A 104 9.65 -7.20 -0.92
C VAL A 104 9.30 -6.36 -2.14
N ALA A 105 10.28 -6.13 -3.00
CA ALA A 105 10.06 -5.64 -4.35
C ALA A 105 10.73 -6.55 -5.37
N ILE A 106 10.12 -6.70 -6.54
CA ILE A 106 10.67 -7.44 -7.67
C ILE A 106 10.95 -6.47 -8.81
N ASP A 107 12.19 -6.40 -9.23
CA ASP A 107 12.55 -5.80 -10.51
C ASP A 107 12.17 -6.79 -11.62
N SER A 108 11.09 -6.49 -12.31
CA SER A 108 10.56 -7.33 -13.38
C SER A 108 11.44 -7.34 -14.65
N ILE A 109 12.39 -6.43 -14.76
CA ILE A 109 13.28 -6.30 -15.92
C ILE A 109 14.51 -7.18 -15.73
N SER A 110 15.21 -7.02 -14.61
CA SER A 110 16.38 -7.86 -14.27
C SER A 110 16.00 -9.23 -13.69
N ASN A 111 14.74 -9.42 -13.25
CA ASN A 111 14.25 -10.55 -12.47
C ASN A 111 14.96 -10.71 -11.12
N HIS A 112 15.30 -9.61 -10.47
CA HIS A 112 15.86 -9.62 -9.14
C HIS A 112 14.82 -9.22 -8.09
N GLY A 113 14.81 -9.95 -6.99
CA GLY A 113 14.04 -9.61 -5.81
C GLY A 113 14.90 -8.92 -4.76
N PHE A 114 14.27 -8.01 -4.01
CA PHE A 114 14.91 -7.26 -2.93
C PHE A 114 14.00 -7.23 -1.70
N SER A 115 14.59 -7.36 -0.50
CA SER A 115 13.87 -7.20 0.76
C SER A 115 14.15 -5.84 1.40
N SER A 116 13.16 -5.27 2.07
CA SER A 116 13.39 -4.17 3.01
C SER A 116 13.82 -4.74 4.36
N SER A 117 15.11 -4.95 4.53
CA SER A 117 15.72 -5.54 5.73
C SER A 117 17.13 -5.00 5.94
N ASN A 118 17.74 -5.32 7.06
CA ASN A 118 19.13 -4.97 7.33
C ASN A 118 19.92 -6.22 7.75
N PRO A 119 20.80 -6.78 6.86
CA PRO A 119 21.08 -6.32 5.50
C PRO A 119 19.92 -6.56 4.53
N ILE A 120 19.89 -5.81 3.40
CA ILE A 120 19.00 -6.04 2.28
C ILE A 120 19.38 -7.36 1.63
N LEU A 121 18.43 -8.24 1.41
CA LEU A 121 18.63 -9.49 0.70
C LEU A 121 18.29 -9.29 -0.78
N MET A 122 19.16 -9.70 -1.69
CA MET A 122 18.95 -9.73 -3.13
C MET A 122 18.96 -11.18 -3.62
N TRP A 123 17.99 -11.56 -4.45
CA TRP A 123 17.85 -12.91 -5.00
C TRP A 123 17.37 -12.92 -6.44
N ASP A 124 17.55 -14.05 -7.13
CA ASP A 124 16.95 -14.32 -8.44
C ASP A 124 15.46 -14.68 -8.26
N ALA A 125 14.56 -13.89 -8.84
CA ALA A 125 13.11 -14.03 -8.63
C ALA A 125 12.51 -15.25 -9.33
N LYS A 126 13.21 -15.88 -10.28
CA LYS A 126 12.76 -17.09 -10.97
C LYS A 126 13.18 -18.34 -10.23
N THR A 127 14.43 -18.38 -9.76
CA THR A 127 15.02 -19.55 -9.10
C THR A 127 14.90 -19.51 -7.59
N LEU A 128 14.55 -18.35 -7.00
CA LEU A 128 14.49 -18.05 -5.57
C LEU A 128 15.85 -18.19 -4.85
N GLN A 129 16.96 -18.23 -5.62
CA GLN A 129 18.30 -18.38 -5.05
C GLN A 129 18.86 -17.03 -4.60
N PRO A 130 19.38 -16.93 -3.36
CA PRO A 130 20.09 -15.73 -2.91
C PRO A 130 21.25 -15.38 -3.82
N ILE A 131 21.41 -14.10 -4.17
CA ILE A 131 22.53 -13.57 -4.95
C ILE A 131 23.55 -12.96 -4.00
N LYS A 132 23.12 -12.00 -3.18
CA LYS A 132 23.97 -11.30 -2.22
C LYS A 132 23.16 -10.57 -1.15
N THR A 133 23.88 -10.08 -0.14
CA THR A 133 23.35 -9.12 0.82
C THR A 133 23.99 -7.74 0.60
N ILE A 134 23.23 -6.67 0.86
CA ILE A 134 23.65 -5.28 0.70
C ILE A 134 23.44 -4.57 2.03
N ALA A 135 24.48 -3.96 2.58
CA ALA A 135 24.35 -3.15 3.78
C ALA A 135 23.64 -1.85 3.43
N PRO A 136 22.46 -1.55 4.01
CA PRO A 136 21.85 -0.24 3.82
C PRO A 136 22.74 0.84 4.46
N PRO A 137 22.70 2.10 3.97
CA PRO A 137 23.55 3.18 4.48
C PRO A 137 23.15 3.68 5.88
N GLY A 138 22.31 2.95 6.55
CA GLY A 138 21.73 3.21 7.87
C GLY A 138 20.21 3.19 7.82
N GLY A 139 19.58 3.30 9.00
CA GLY A 139 18.15 3.39 9.10
C GLY A 139 17.45 2.07 9.44
N ARG A 140 16.12 2.17 9.57
CA ARG A 140 15.20 1.05 9.73
C ARG A 140 14.43 0.90 8.42
N PRO A 141 14.85 -0.03 7.54
CA PRO A 141 14.11 -0.34 6.32
C PRO A 141 12.68 -0.75 6.64
N ASP A 142 11.74 -0.29 5.84
CA ASP A 142 10.31 -0.54 5.98
C ASP A 142 9.66 -0.84 4.64
N GLY A 143 8.92 0.09 4.02
CA GLY A 143 8.37 -0.11 2.69
C GLY A 143 9.46 -0.24 1.61
N ILE A 144 9.09 -0.85 0.49
CA ILE A 144 9.97 -1.01 -0.67
C ILE A 144 9.15 -1.11 -1.94
N LEU A 145 9.63 -0.53 -3.03
CA LEU A 145 9.01 -0.68 -4.35
C LEU A 145 10.04 -0.71 -5.47
N PHE A 146 9.64 -1.27 -6.61
CA PHE A 146 10.34 -1.17 -7.88
C PHE A 146 9.76 -0.01 -8.70
N GLU A 147 10.63 0.84 -9.24
CA GLU A 147 10.28 1.95 -10.12
C GLU A 147 10.71 1.63 -11.55
N PRO A 148 9.77 1.39 -12.48
CA PRO A 148 10.09 0.77 -13.78
C PRO A 148 10.73 1.71 -14.80
N LEU A 149 10.51 3.05 -14.71
CA LEU A 149 11.04 4.00 -15.69
C LEU A 149 12.57 4.11 -15.61
N THR A 150 13.12 4.04 -14.40
CA THR A 150 14.56 4.16 -14.16
C THR A 150 15.20 2.84 -13.73
N GLU A 151 14.43 1.76 -13.65
CA GLU A 151 14.87 0.41 -13.24
C GLU A 151 15.53 0.40 -11.86
N ARG A 152 14.85 1.06 -10.88
CA ARG A 152 15.40 1.28 -9.54
C ARG A 152 14.50 0.74 -8.45
N ILE A 153 15.17 0.33 -7.35
CA ILE A 153 14.50 -0.06 -6.11
C ILE A 153 14.54 1.14 -5.17
N TYR A 154 13.37 1.50 -4.63
CA TYR A 154 13.18 2.55 -3.65
C TYR A 154 12.88 1.91 -2.30
N LEU A 155 13.87 1.93 -1.41
CA LEU A 155 13.79 1.38 -0.06
C LEU A 155 13.49 2.51 0.92
N LEU A 156 12.33 2.46 1.54
CA LEU A 156 11.87 3.43 2.52
C LEU A 156 12.48 3.14 3.91
N SER A 157 12.77 4.17 4.67
CA SER A 157 13.31 4.04 6.02
C SER A 157 12.70 5.07 6.96
N HIS A 158 12.21 4.62 8.13
CA HIS A 158 11.63 5.50 9.14
C HIS A 158 12.68 6.34 9.89
N GLN A 159 13.89 5.81 10.12
CA GLN A 159 14.91 6.45 10.97
C GLN A 159 16.31 6.17 10.42
N PRO A 160 16.99 7.18 9.84
CA PRO A 160 16.45 8.51 9.49
C PRO A 160 15.41 8.40 8.38
N PRO A 161 14.42 9.33 8.31
CA PRO A 161 13.35 9.26 7.33
C PRO A 161 13.87 9.58 5.92
N ASN A 162 14.08 8.54 5.14
CA ASN A 162 14.64 8.67 3.79
C ASN A 162 14.19 7.55 2.86
N ILE A 163 14.52 7.71 1.58
CA ILE A 163 14.54 6.64 0.59
C ILE A 163 15.98 6.36 0.22
N THR A 164 16.41 5.11 0.32
CA THR A 164 17.62 4.61 -0.32
C THR A 164 17.26 4.08 -1.70
N VAL A 165 17.83 4.68 -2.75
CA VAL A 165 17.64 4.26 -4.14
C VAL A 165 18.76 3.31 -4.53
N LEU A 166 18.39 2.08 -4.96
CA LEU A 166 19.34 1.09 -5.46
C LEU A 166 19.13 0.85 -6.96
N ASP A 167 20.19 0.46 -7.61
CA ASP A 167 20.13 -0.06 -8.97
C ASP A 167 19.52 -1.46 -8.96
N GLY A 168 18.45 -1.69 -9.72
CA GLY A 168 17.75 -2.98 -9.74
C GLY A 168 18.59 -4.11 -10.33
N LYS A 169 19.53 -3.79 -11.19
CA LYS A 169 20.36 -4.77 -11.87
C LYS A 169 21.43 -5.38 -10.96
N ASP A 170 22.10 -4.55 -10.17
CA ASP A 170 23.23 -5.00 -9.36
C ASP A 170 23.13 -4.65 -7.87
N GLY A 171 22.06 -3.95 -7.44
CA GLY A 171 21.82 -3.56 -6.05
C GLY A 171 22.80 -2.52 -5.52
N SER A 172 23.55 -1.82 -6.38
CA SER A 172 24.40 -0.72 -5.94
C SER A 172 23.57 0.46 -5.45
N ILE A 173 24.03 1.14 -4.38
CA ILE A 173 23.34 2.30 -3.84
C ILE A 173 23.63 3.50 -4.72
N VAL A 174 22.58 4.09 -5.27
CA VAL A 174 22.66 5.21 -6.21
C VAL A 174 22.48 6.55 -5.51
N ARG A 175 21.49 6.63 -4.58
CA ARG A 175 21.12 7.88 -3.93
C ARG A 175 20.44 7.64 -2.60
N ILE A 176 20.52 8.63 -1.71
CA ILE A 176 19.66 8.76 -0.52
C ILE A 176 18.86 10.03 -0.69
N ILE A 177 17.53 9.94 -0.51
CA ILE A 177 16.59 11.05 -0.61
C ILE A 177 16.00 11.29 0.78
N ASP A 178 16.24 12.45 1.35
CA ASP A 178 15.61 12.87 2.60
C ASP A 178 14.14 13.19 2.36
N LEU A 179 13.25 12.63 3.20
CA LEU A 179 11.81 12.84 3.14
C LEU A 179 11.29 13.81 4.21
N GLY A 180 12.09 14.09 5.24
CA GLY A 180 11.71 14.96 6.35
C GLY A 180 10.61 14.43 7.26
N GLY A 181 10.11 13.21 7.03
CA GLY A 181 9.07 12.54 7.81
C GLY A 181 9.04 11.04 7.54
N ALA A 182 8.40 10.26 8.42
CA ALA A 182 8.37 8.80 8.39
C ALA A 182 7.57 8.26 7.20
N PRO A 183 8.23 7.60 6.22
CA PRO A 183 7.52 7.02 5.07
C PRO A 183 6.89 5.68 5.42
N GLU A 184 5.69 5.43 4.90
CA GLU A 184 4.98 4.15 5.00
C GLU A 184 4.94 3.44 3.65
N GLN A 185 3.84 3.50 2.92
CA GLN A 185 3.71 2.89 1.61
C GLN A 185 4.02 3.89 0.49
N ALA A 186 4.52 3.39 -0.65
CA ALA A 186 4.79 4.20 -1.83
C ALA A 186 4.27 3.54 -3.10
N GLN A 187 3.97 4.38 -4.11
CA GLN A 187 3.51 3.97 -5.43
C GLN A 187 4.27 4.73 -6.53
N SER A 188 4.64 4.04 -7.62
CA SER A 188 5.21 4.66 -8.82
C SER A 188 4.15 4.84 -9.89
N ASP A 189 4.14 6.00 -10.57
CA ASP A 189 3.32 6.20 -11.76
C ASP A 189 3.95 5.59 -13.04
N GLY A 190 5.20 5.11 -12.97
CA GLY A 190 5.95 4.63 -14.11
C GLY A 190 6.24 5.71 -15.15
N GLN A 191 5.97 6.98 -14.86
CA GLN A 191 6.08 8.11 -15.77
C GLN A 191 7.03 9.20 -15.28
N GLY A 192 7.50 9.09 -14.06
CA GLY A 192 8.50 10.01 -13.51
C GLY A 192 8.33 10.37 -12.05
N HIS A 193 7.31 9.86 -11.36
CA HIS A 193 7.08 10.15 -9.96
C HIS A 193 6.92 8.88 -9.13
N VAL A 194 7.41 8.97 -7.90
CA VAL A 194 7.06 8.07 -6.80
C VAL A 194 6.32 8.90 -5.75
N TYR A 195 5.15 8.45 -5.39
CA TYR A 195 4.33 9.03 -4.31
C TYR A 195 4.54 8.21 -3.05
N VAL A 196 4.68 8.88 -1.91
CA VAL A 196 5.06 8.26 -0.63
C VAL A 196 4.16 8.80 0.48
N ASP A 197 3.48 7.93 1.19
CA ASP A 197 2.82 8.31 2.45
C ASP A 197 3.87 8.73 3.48
N ILE A 198 3.68 9.89 4.09
CA ILE A 198 4.50 10.39 5.19
C ILE A 198 3.62 10.48 6.44
N GLU A 199 3.66 9.41 7.23
CA GLU A 199 2.71 9.15 8.32
C GLU A 199 2.67 10.28 9.35
N ASP A 200 3.82 10.71 9.84
CA ASP A 200 3.95 11.71 10.90
C ASP A 200 3.75 13.16 10.43
N LYS A 201 3.46 13.36 9.14
CA LYS A 201 3.22 14.67 8.52
C LYS A 201 1.84 14.82 7.90
N ASP A 202 0.99 13.79 7.94
CA ASP A 202 -0.34 13.79 7.35
C ASP A 202 -0.32 14.27 5.88
N CYS A 203 0.59 13.71 5.08
CA CYS A 203 0.74 14.11 3.68
C CYS A 203 1.27 12.98 2.81
N VAL A 204 1.15 13.17 1.49
CA VAL A 204 1.80 12.33 0.47
C VAL A 204 2.97 13.13 -0.12
N GLY A 205 4.18 12.59 -0.03
CA GLY A 205 5.38 13.14 -0.67
C GLY A 205 5.41 12.83 -2.16
N VAL A 206 5.96 13.74 -2.96
CA VAL A 206 6.17 13.57 -4.41
C VAL A 206 7.64 13.58 -4.70
N VAL A 207 8.16 12.45 -5.19
CA VAL A 207 9.56 12.26 -5.54
C VAL A 207 9.69 12.22 -7.06
N ASP A 208 10.51 13.11 -7.62
CA ASP A 208 10.94 13.04 -9.03
C ASP A 208 12.02 11.96 -9.17
N VAL A 209 11.75 10.93 -9.96
CA VAL A 209 12.64 9.77 -10.08
C VAL A 209 13.92 10.07 -10.88
N LYS A 210 13.88 11.05 -11.81
CA LYS A 210 15.06 11.46 -12.59
C LYS A 210 15.97 12.38 -11.80
N ALA A 211 15.38 13.35 -11.10
CA ALA A 211 16.12 14.25 -10.21
C ALA A 211 16.52 13.57 -8.89
N MET A 212 15.90 12.43 -8.55
CA MET A 212 16.08 11.67 -7.31
C MET A 212 15.99 12.58 -6.08
N LYS A 213 14.87 13.29 -5.96
CA LYS A 213 14.59 14.22 -4.84
C LYS A 213 13.10 14.36 -4.57
N LEU A 214 12.78 14.67 -3.33
CA LEU A 214 11.45 15.14 -2.94
C LEU A 214 11.21 16.53 -3.56
N THR A 215 10.15 16.68 -4.34
CA THR A 215 9.82 17.93 -5.06
C THR A 215 8.65 18.68 -4.44
N GLY A 216 7.84 17.99 -3.63
CA GLY A 216 6.70 18.58 -2.97
C GLY A 216 5.97 17.59 -2.07
N THR A 217 4.93 18.09 -1.41
CA THR A 217 4.03 17.28 -0.57
C THR A 217 2.58 17.69 -0.80
N TYR A 218 1.68 16.72 -0.76
CA TYR A 218 0.24 16.92 -0.82
C TYR A 218 -0.36 16.73 0.57
N SER A 219 -0.79 17.81 1.20
CA SER A 219 -1.40 17.76 2.53
C SER A 219 -2.78 17.12 2.49
N LEU A 220 -3.08 16.25 3.44
CA LEU A 220 -4.41 15.65 3.62
C LEU A 220 -5.43 16.63 4.25
N LYS A 221 -5.00 17.83 4.63
CA LYS A 221 -5.83 18.97 5.10
C LYS A 221 -6.82 18.60 6.22
N GLY A 222 -6.42 17.70 7.12
CA GLY A 222 -7.27 17.24 8.21
C GLY A 222 -8.46 16.35 7.79
N LYS A 223 -8.47 15.88 6.55
CA LYS A 223 -9.44 14.88 6.06
C LYS A 223 -9.02 13.46 6.40
N GLY A 224 -7.72 13.25 6.64
CA GLY A 224 -7.10 12.04 7.12
C GLY A 224 -5.80 12.36 7.83
N GLY A 225 -5.36 11.47 8.71
CA GLY A 225 -4.10 11.58 9.43
C GLY A 225 -3.47 10.20 9.64
N GLY A 226 -2.14 10.16 9.69
CA GLY A 226 -1.38 8.94 9.75
C GLY A 226 -1.67 8.03 8.53
N PRO A 227 -1.38 8.45 7.30
CA PRO A 227 -1.58 7.57 6.15
C PRO A 227 -0.66 6.35 6.28
N GLY A 228 -1.26 5.15 6.25
CA GLY A 228 -0.57 3.86 6.39
C GLY A 228 -0.79 2.94 5.19
N GLY A 229 -1.39 3.44 4.13
CA GLY A 229 -1.59 2.73 2.88
C GLY A 229 -1.82 3.66 1.72
N LEU A 230 -1.28 3.33 0.54
CA LEU A 230 -1.37 4.16 -0.65
C LEU A 230 -1.72 3.32 -1.88
N ALA A 231 -2.71 3.79 -2.64
CA ALA A 231 -3.02 3.26 -3.96
C ALA A 231 -2.96 4.35 -5.01
N LEU A 232 -2.70 3.98 -6.25
CA LEU A 232 -2.55 4.90 -7.38
C LEU A 232 -3.22 4.34 -8.63
N ASP A 233 -4.21 5.08 -9.16
CA ASP A 233 -4.55 4.99 -10.56
C ASP A 233 -3.60 5.89 -11.38
N ALA A 234 -2.57 5.27 -11.95
CA ALA A 234 -1.58 5.98 -12.76
C ALA A 234 -2.15 6.51 -14.08
N LYS A 235 -3.25 5.93 -14.58
CA LYS A 235 -3.91 6.34 -15.83
C LYS A 235 -4.70 7.62 -15.66
N ASN A 236 -5.48 7.73 -14.60
CA ASN A 236 -6.30 8.90 -14.31
C ASN A 236 -5.62 9.89 -13.34
N HIS A 237 -4.40 9.59 -12.91
CA HIS A 237 -3.61 10.38 -11.95
C HIS A 237 -4.35 10.61 -10.62
N ILE A 238 -4.83 9.53 -10.00
CA ILE A 238 -5.58 9.58 -8.75
C ILE A 238 -4.86 8.77 -7.68
N LEU A 239 -4.64 9.39 -6.53
CA LEU A 239 -4.09 8.78 -5.32
C LEU A 239 -5.22 8.49 -4.32
N PHE A 240 -5.13 7.36 -3.65
CA PHE A 240 -5.96 6.98 -2.52
C PHE A 240 -5.05 6.80 -1.30
N ALA A 241 -5.02 7.80 -0.42
CA ALA A 241 -4.28 7.74 0.85
C ALA A 241 -5.20 7.18 1.94
N PHE A 242 -4.89 5.99 2.43
CA PHE A 242 -5.67 5.32 3.47
C PHE A 242 -5.11 5.67 4.85
N CYS A 243 -5.95 6.29 5.66
CA CYS A 243 -5.56 6.98 6.88
C CYS A 243 -6.09 6.31 8.14
N HIS A 244 -5.36 6.48 9.23
CA HIS A 244 -5.71 5.93 10.54
C HIS A 244 -6.74 6.78 11.30
N GLN A 245 -6.62 8.12 11.27
CA GLN A 245 -7.41 9.03 12.11
C GLN A 245 -7.77 10.34 11.40
N PRO A 246 -9.06 10.52 11.05
CA PRO A 246 -10.11 9.50 11.05
C PRO A 246 -9.76 8.36 10.11
N ALA A 247 -10.32 7.16 10.36
CA ALA A 247 -10.19 6.03 9.45
C ALA A 247 -10.91 6.37 8.13
N SER A 248 -10.14 6.74 7.12
CA SER A 248 -10.64 7.29 5.86
C SER A 248 -9.72 7.03 4.69
N ALA A 249 -10.28 6.93 3.50
CA ALA A 249 -9.57 7.07 2.24
C ALA A 249 -9.67 8.53 1.80
N VAL A 250 -8.57 9.27 1.80
CA VAL A 250 -8.51 10.60 1.20
C VAL A 250 -8.07 10.45 -0.24
N ILE A 251 -8.92 10.87 -1.16
CA ILE A 251 -8.72 10.72 -2.60
C ILE A 251 -8.22 12.04 -3.16
N LEU A 252 -7.06 12.01 -3.85
CA LEU A 252 -6.37 13.20 -4.32
C LEU A 252 -6.01 13.09 -5.79
N SER A 253 -5.94 14.25 -6.47
CA SER A 253 -5.27 14.34 -7.75
C SER A 253 -3.76 14.19 -7.58
N ALA A 254 -3.15 13.25 -8.29
CA ALA A 254 -1.71 13.04 -8.30
C ALA A 254 -0.93 14.15 -9.02
N THR A 255 -1.61 14.99 -9.82
CA THR A 255 -0.97 16.11 -10.54
C THR A 255 -0.87 17.39 -9.72
N GLY A 256 -1.62 17.55 -8.64
CA GLY A 256 -1.64 18.80 -7.88
C GLY A 256 -2.04 18.67 -6.41
N GLY A 257 -2.29 17.47 -5.91
CA GLY A 257 -2.63 17.23 -4.50
C GLY A 257 -3.99 17.79 -4.08
N GLN A 258 -4.89 18.09 -5.05
CA GLN A 258 -6.25 18.53 -4.79
C GLN A 258 -7.05 17.37 -4.22
N ILE A 259 -7.67 17.53 -3.07
CA ILE A 259 -8.59 16.53 -2.52
C ILE A 259 -9.84 16.49 -3.40
N LEU A 260 -10.14 15.33 -3.94
CA LEU A 260 -11.29 15.04 -4.79
C LEU A 260 -12.46 14.52 -3.97
N ASP A 261 -12.18 13.62 -3.00
CA ASP A 261 -13.20 13.03 -2.13
C ASP A 261 -12.57 12.51 -0.83
N THR A 262 -13.43 12.08 0.11
CA THR A 262 -13.04 11.43 1.35
C THR A 262 -14.10 10.42 1.75
N LEU A 263 -13.75 9.14 1.81
CA LEU A 263 -14.64 8.03 2.12
C LEU A 263 -14.24 7.35 3.44
N PRO A 264 -15.19 6.90 4.28
CA PRO A 264 -14.86 6.15 5.49
C PRO A 264 -14.35 4.75 5.16
N ILE A 265 -13.41 4.23 5.95
CA ILE A 265 -12.90 2.85 5.86
C ILE A 265 -12.93 2.18 7.24
N GLY A 266 -12.57 0.90 7.33
CA GLY A 266 -12.36 0.21 8.61
C GLY A 266 -11.14 0.72 9.36
N ASN A 267 -10.97 0.28 10.62
CA ASN A 267 -9.89 0.75 11.48
C ASN A 267 -8.62 -0.08 11.37
N GLY A 268 -7.46 0.59 11.50
CA GLY A 268 -6.16 -0.08 11.53
C GLY A 268 -5.69 -0.51 10.14
N VAL A 269 -5.81 0.39 9.17
CA VAL A 269 -5.26 0.22 7.82
C VAL A 269 -3.73 0.08 7.87
N ASP A 270 -3.16 -0.77 7.00
CA ASP A 270 -1.72 -1.01 6.92
C ASP A 270 -1.32 -1.53 5.54
N GLY A 271 -2.02 -1.10 4.54
CA GLY A 271 -1.76 -1.42 3.15
C GLY A 271 -2.95 -1.13 2.25
N GLY A 272 -2.65 -0.81 1.02
CA GLY A 272 -3.63 -0.56 -0.02
C GLY A 272 -3.07 -0.85 -1.41
N GLY A 273 -3.95 -0.90 -2.39
CA GLY A 273 -3.63 -1.10 -3.79
C GLY A 273 -4.74 -0.64 -4.71
N PHE A 274 -4.43 -0.63 -6.00
CA PHE A 274 -5.38 -0.31 -7.06
C PHE A 274 -5.40 -1.42 -8.11
N ASN A 275 -6.59 -1.84 -8.49
CA ASN A 275 -6.81 -2.78 -9.60
C ASN A 275 -7.21 -2.00 -10.87
N PRO A 276 -6.31 -1.82 -11.83
CA PRO A 276 -6.62 -1.07 -13.05
C PRO A 276 -7.60 -1.80 -13.98
N ALA A 277 -7.77 -3.13 -13.83
CA ALA A 277 -8.71 -3.89 -14.66
C ALA A 277 -10.17 -3.66 -14.24
N THR A 278 -10.40 -3.46 -12.96
CA THR A 278 -11.73 -3.22 -12.39
C THR A 278 -11.97 -1.77 -12.01
N MET A 279 -10.94 -0.90 -12.06
CA MET A 279 -11.00 0.49 -11.62
C MET A 279 -11.41 0.60 -10.13
N GLU A 280 -10.71 -0.13 -9.29
CA GLU A 280 -11.00 -0.22 -7.86
C GLU A 280 -9.76 -0.03 -7.01
N ALA A 281 -9.85 0.89 -6.06
CA ALA A 281 -8.90 0.96 -4.96
C ALA A 281 -9.38 0.08 -3.81
N PHE A 282 -8.44 -0.54 -3.11
CA PHE A 282 -8.77 -1.39 -1.96
C PHE A 282 -7.75 -1.18 -0.84
N SER A 283 -8.22 -1.37 0.38
CA SER A 283 -7.34 -1.36 1.56
C SER A 283 -7.81 -2.39 2.59
N SER A 284 -6.85 -3.02 3.27
CA SER A 284 -7.12 -3.98 4.33
C SER A 284 -6.95 -3.33 5.71
N GLN A 285 -7.82 -3.71 6.66
CA GLN A 285 -7.87 -3.12 7.98
C GLN A 285 -7.74 -4.17 9.08
N GLY A 286 -7.03 -3.81 10.14
CA GLY A 286 -6.77 -4.67 11.28
C GLY A 286 -8.02 -5.06 12.09
N ASP A 287 -9.14 -4.35 11.90
CA ASP A 287 -10.45 -4.70 12.51
C ASP A 287 -11.13 -5.91 11.83
N GLY A 288 -10.56 -6.42 10.76
CA GLY A 288 -11.07 -7.58 10.02
C GLY A 288 -11.97 -7.22 8.86
N THR A 289 -11.74 -6.06 8.25
CA THR A 289 -12.41 -5.64 7.02
C THR A 289 -11.43 -5.39 5.87
N LEU A 290 -11.94 -5.47 4.66
CA LEU A 290 -11.30 -5.01 3.42
C LEU A 290 -12.30 -4.06 2.76
N THR A 291 -11.90 -2.81 2.57
CA THR A 291 -12.73 -1.82 1.89
C THR A 291 -12.36 -1.78 0.42
N VAL A 292 -13.35 -1.92 -0.46
CA VAL A 292 -13.23 -1.78 -1.92
C VAL A 292 -13.93 -0.50 -2.34
N ILE A 293 -13.22 0.37 -3.04
CA ILE A 293 -13.69 1.67 -3.51
C ILE A 293 -13.70 1.67 -5.03
N LYS A 294 -14.86 1.85 -5.62
CA LYS A 294 -15.04 1.99 -7.06
C LYS A 294 -14.68 3.40 -7.51
N GLU A 295 -13.85 3.50 -8.53
CA GLU A 295 -13.67 4.70 -9.32
C GLU A 295 -14.62 4.66 -10.52
N ASN A 296 -15.79 5.31 -10.39
CA ASN A 296 -16.76 5.40 -11.48
C ASN A 296 -16.32 6.38 -12.59
N SER A 297 -15.55 7.39 -12.18
CA SER A 297 -14.89 8.37 -13.04
C SER A 297 -13.78 9.09 -12.26
N PRO A 298 -12.90 9.88 -12.90
CA PRO A 298 -11.85 10.64 -12.21
C PRO A 298 -12.35 11.65 -11.15
N THR A 299 -13.67 11.80 -11.01
CA THR A 299 -14.29 12.72 -10.04
C THR A 299 -15.46 12.09 -9.28
N SER A 300 -15.67 10.77 -9.39
CA SER A 300 -16.79 10.08 -8.74
C SER A 300 -16.32 8.75 -8.15
N PHE A 301 -16.42 8.63 -6.85
CA PHE A 301 -15.95 7.50 -6.07
C PHE A 301 -17.02 7.03 -5.09
N GLU A 302 -17.08 5.74 -4.83
CA GLU A 302 -18.00 5.18 -3.83
C GLU A 302 -17.41 3.93 -3.19
N ILE A 303 -17.84 3.63 -1.96
CA ILE A 303 -17.54 2.34 -1.36
C ILE A 303 -18.43 1.30 -2.06
N GLU A 304 -17.82 0.47 -2.87
CA GLU A 304 -18.52 -0.62 -3.53
C GLU A 304 -18.88 -1.71 -2.54
N GLN A 305 -17.90 -2.10 -1.72
CA GLN A 305 -18.12 -3.11 -0.71
C GLN A 305 -17.15 -3.00 0.46
N THR A 306 -17.63 -3.36 1.66
CA THR A 306 -16.76 -3.68 2.80
C THR A 306 -16.87 -5.19 3.04
N VAL A 307 -15.80 -5.91 2.68
CA VAL A 307 -15.71 -7.36 2.80
C VAL A 307 -15.25 -7.72 4.20
N LYS A 308 -15.96 -8.66 4.85
CA LYS A 308 -15.52 -9.18 6.13
C LYS A 308 -14.40 -10.21 5.93
N THR A 309 -13.25 -9.94 6.51
CA THR A 309 -12.07 -10.80 6.51
C THR A 309 -11.84 -11.39 7.90
N MET A 310 -10.66 -11.27 8.47
CA MET A 310 -10.37 -11.69 9.85
C MET A 310 -9.62 -10.59 10.61
N PRO A 311 -9.75 -10.51 11.93
CA PRO A 311 -8.98 -9.57 12.73
C PRO A 311 -7.48 -9.68 12.47
N ARG A 312 -6.78 -8.54 12.41
CA ARG A 312 -5.35 -8.41 12.06
C ARG A 312 -4.99 -8.71 10.60
N ALA A 313 -5.97 -8.85 9.73
CA ALA A 313 -5.75 -8.92 8.29
C ALA A 313 -5.50 -7.51 7.74
N LYS A 314 -4.38 -6.90 8.09
CA LYS A 314 -4.07 -5.49 7.89
C LYS A 314 -3.24 -5.18 6.65
N THR A 315 -2.61 -6.18 6.03
CA THR A 315 -1.80 -6.02 4.82
C THR A 315 -2.38 -6.81 3.66
N CYS A 316 -2.23 -6.28 2.46
CA CYS A 316 -2.78 -6.87 1.25
C CYS A 316 -1.90 -6.61 0.02
N THR A 317 -2.15 -7.37 -1.05
CA THR A 317 -1.54 -7.20 -2.36
C THR A 317 -2.48 -7.69 -3.45
N LEU A 318 -2.26 -7.26 -4.69
CA LEU A 318 -3.06 -7.66 -5.86
C LEU A 318 -2.32 -8.72 -6.68
N ASP A 319 -2.98 -9.84 -6.97
CA ASP A 319 -2.62 -10.68 -8.10
C ASP A 319 -3.28 -10.13 -9.37
N ALA A 320 -2.54 -9.32 -10.12
CA ALA A 320 -3.05 -8.64 -11.32
C ALA A 320 -3.45 -9.60 -12.46
N LYS A 321 -3.01 -10.87 -12.41
CA LYS A 321 -3.40 -11.88 -13.42
C LYS A 321 -4.82 -12.39 -13.21
N THR A 322 -5.24 -12.53 -11.96
CA THR A 322 -6.55 -13.08 -11.59
C THR A 322 -7.52 -12.01 -11.09
N ASN A 323 -7.04 -10.78 -10.87
CA ASN A 323 -7.73 -9.68 -10.19
C ASN A 323 -8.10 -10.01 -8.72
N HIS A 324 -7.44 -10.99 -8.12
CA HIS A 324 -7.69 -11.36 -6.74
C HIS A 324 -6.85 -10.50 -5.79
N ILE A 325 -7.45 -10.09 -4.68
CA ILE A 325 -6.78 -9.41 -3.58
C ILE A 325 -6.35 -10.46 -2.57
N LEU A 326 -5.06 -10.55 -2.27
CA LEU A 326 -4.55 -11.40 -1.21
C LEU A 326 -4.45 -10.57 0.06
N VAL A 327 -5.10 -11.03 1.12
CA VAL A 327 -5.10 -10.38 2.44
C VAL A 327 -4.40 -11.30 3.43
N ILE A 328 -3.46 -10.75 4.19
CA ILE A 328 -2.58 -11.54 5.04
C ILE A 328 -2.77 -11.15 6.51
N ALA A 329 -2.88 -12.17 7.36
CA ALA A 329 -3.01 -12.01 8.80
C ALA A 329 -2.10 -12.95 9.57
N THR A 330 -1.84 -12.61 10.83
CA THR A 330 -1.25 -13.54 11.79
C THR A 330 -2.10 -13.58 13.05
N ASP A 331 -2.35 -14.78 13.56
CA ASP A 331 -2.94 -14.96 14.87
C ASP A 331 -2.12 -15.90 15.74
N ARG A 332 -2.37 -15.82 17.05
CA ARG A 332 -1.81 -16.77 18.01
C ARG A 332 -2.76 -17.94 18.13
N PRO A 333 -2.25 -19.18 18.17
CA PRO A 333 -3.09 -20.29 18.62
C PRO A 333 -3.67 -19.93 19.99
N GLY A 334 -4.97 -20.00 20.11
CA GLY A 334 -5.62 -19.90 21.42
C GLY A 334 -5.08 -20.99 22.36
N PRO A 335 -5.20 -20.85 23.68
CA PRO A 335 -4.88 -21.94 24.58
C PRO A 335 -5.69 -23.16 24.14
N SER A 336 -5.00 -24.30 23.95
CA SER A 336 -5.65 -25.55 23.56
C SER A 336 -6.79 -25.83 24.53
N PRO A 337 -8.03 -26.14 24.05
CA PRO A 337 -9.10 -26.56 24.94
C PRO A 337 -8.62 -27.79 25.73
N GLY A 338 -8.34 -27.62 27.03
CA GLY A 338 -7.85 -28.70 27.89
C GLY A 338 -6.49 -28.49 28.54
N ALA A 339 -5.75 -27.42 28.24
CA ALA A 339 -4.58 -27.07 29.05
C ALA A 339 -5.07 -26.43 30.36
N ALA A 340 -5.16 -27.24 31.42
CA ALA A 340 -5.33 -26.73 32.77
C ALA A 340 -4.25 -25.71 33.09
N PRO A 341 -4.55 -24.61 33.83
CA PRO A 341 -3.52 -23.66 34.23
C PRO A 341 -2.46 -24.42 35.02
N ILE A 342 -1.21 -24.37 34.53
CA ILE A 342 -0.07 -24.86 35.30
C ILE A 342 0.02 -23.92 36.52
N SER A 343 -0.51 -24.39 37.64
CA SER A 343 -0.33 -23.77 38.94
C SER A 343 1.18 -23.63 39.15
N ALA A 344 1.65 -22.42 39.42
CA ALA A 344 3.02 -22.16 39.76
C ALA A 344 3.38 -23.04 40.99
N ALA A 345 4.07 -24.13 40.73
CA ALA A 345 4.64 -24.95 41.81
C ALA A 345 5.66 -24.08 42.55
N THR A 346 5.35 -23.81 43.82
CA THR A 346 6.25 -23.21 44.78
C THR A 346 7.51 -24.07 44.84
N SER A 347 8.66 -23.55 44.43
CA SER A 347 9.94 -24.18 44.58
C SER A 347 10.27 -24.38 46.07
N PRO A 348 10.69 -25.57 46.49
CA PRO A 348 11.17 -25.75 47.85
C PRO A 348 12.51 -25.06 48.04
N THR A 349 12.61 -24.32 49.14
CA THR A 349 13.82 -23.69 49.68
C THR A 349 14.93 -24.69 49.83
N ALA A 350 16.01 -24.58 49.07
CA ALA A 350 17.25 -25.30 49.31
C ALA A 350 18.21 -24.40 50.11
N ALA A 351 18.59 -24.91 51.26
CA ALA A 351 19.48 -24.24 52.20
C ALA A 351 20.95 -24.23 51.69
N HIS A 352 21.60 -23.15 52.02
CA HIS A 352 23.02 -22.81 52.02
C HIS A 352 24.07 -23.90 51.84
N ALA A 353 24.97 -23.68 50.87
CA ALA A 353 26.39 -23.97 51.03
C ALA A 353 27.19 -22.77 50.48
N ALA A 354 27.90 -22.09 51.35
CA ALA A 354 28.81 -21.01 51.03
C ALA A 354 30.11 -21.56 50.43
N SER A 355 30.49 -21.07 49.25
CA SER A 355 31.88 -21.14 48.79
C SER A 355 32.32 -19.74 48.33
N SER A 356 33.33 -19.23 49.02
CA SER A 356 33.99 -17.97 48.82
C SER A 356 34.86 -17.95 47.57
N PHE A 357 34.67 -16.95 46.70
CA PHE A 357 35.67 -16.51 45.73
C PHE A 357 35.86 -14.99 45.83
N PRO A 358 37.10 -14.47 45.64
CA PRO A 358 37.45 -13.11 45.96
C PRO A 358 36.94 -12.10 44.90
N THR A 359 36.36 -11.05 45.42
CA THR A 359 35.95 -9.86 44.65
C THR A 359 37.14 -8.91 44.43
N ASN A 360 37.42 -8.63 43.14
CA ASN A 360 38.14 -7.42 42.76
C ASN A 360 37.52 -6.89 41.48
N VAL A 361 36.51 -6.01 41.65
CA VAL A 361 36.01 -5.14 40.57
C VAL A 361 35.82 -3.77 41.17
N PRO A 362 36.43 -2.71 40.62
CA PRO A 362 36.26 -1.37 41.12
C PRO A 362 34.86 -0.83 40.86
N PRO A 363 34.34 0.09 41.69
CA PRO A 363 32.99 0.65 41.55
C PRO A 363 32.91 1.58 40.34
N PRO A 364 31.75 1.63 39.65
CA PRO A 364 31.54 2.56 38.56
C PRO A 364 31.39 4.00 39.06
N SER A 365 31.96 4.94 38.30
CA SER A 365 31.90 6.37 38.53
C SER A 365 30.46 6.91 38.45
N PRO A 366 30.06 7.89 39.27
CA PRO A 366 28.76 8.54 39.17
C PRO A 366 28.78 9.65 38.11
N GLY A 367 27.75 9.69 37.28
CA GLY A 367 27.39 10.90 36.56
C GLY A 367 27.23 10.83 35.07
N ALA A 368 26.08 10.41 34.61
CA ALA A 368 25.48 10.96 33.40
C ALA A 368 23.96 11.11 33.63
N PRO A 369 23.35 12.28 33.34
CA PRO A 369 21.94 12.52 33.64
C PRO A 369 21.03 11.67 32.72
N GLY A 370 20.02 11.10 33.34
CA GLY A 370 19.02 10.25 32.69
C GLY A 370 18.30 10.97 31.55
N GLY A 371 18.30 10.33 30.41
CA GLY A 371 17.47 10.74 29.30
C GLY A 371 15.99 10.62 29.68
N PHE A 372 15.27 11.74 29.62
CA PHE A 372 13.83 11.81 29.81
C PHE A 372 13.14 10.90 28.78
N GLY A 373 12.51 9.83 29.26
CA GLY A 373 11.56 9.07 28.49
C GLY A 373 10.42 9.99 28.07
N ARG A 374 10.22 10.17 26.79
CA ARG A 374 9.01 10.81 26.27
C ARG A 374 7.79 10.01 26.74
N PRO A 375 6.72 10.69 27.21
CA PRO A 375 5.44 10.03 27.48
C PRO A 375 4.95 9.42 26.16
N GLY A 376 4.62 8.14 26.19
CA GLY A 376 3.96 7.48 25.07
C GLY A 376 2.65 8.21 24.76
N GLY A 377 2.41 8.52 23.47
CA GLY A 377 1.12 8.97 23.01
C GLY A 377 0.04 7.92 23.31
N PRO A 378 -1.25 8.27 23.25
CA PRO A 378 -2.35 7.40 23.66
C PRO A 378 -2.54 6.15 22.80
N ASP A 379 -1.83 6.03 21.70
CA ASP A 379 -1.87 4.84 20.85
C ASP A 379 -0.75 3.89 21.22
N GLY A 380 -1.11 2.78 21.85
CA GLY A 380 -0.24 1.70 22.28
C GLY A 380 0.48 0.95 21.16
N ARG A 381 0.98 1.64 20.15
CA ARG A 381 1.76 1.10 19.04
C ARG A 381 3.24 0.96 19.42
N ARG A 382 3.54 0.12 20.39
CA ARG A 382 4.78 -0.66 20.35
C ARG A 382 4.43 -1.99 19.71
N GLY A 383 4.40 -2.03 18.39
CA GLY A 383 4.43 -3.26 17.62
C GLY A 383 5.77 -3.95 17.83
N GLY A 384 6.00 -4.43 19.03
CA GLY A 384 7.08 -5.40 19.27
C GLY A 384 6.73 -6.63 18.45
N PHE A 385 7.52 -6.95 17.43
CA PHE A 385 7.35 -8.17 16.66
C PHE A 385 7.26 -9.35 17.62
N TYR A 386 6.08 -9.96 17.68
CA TYR A 386 5.90 -11.14 18.51
C TYR A 386 6.79 -12.26 17.99
N ARG A 387 7.75 -12.70 18.80
CA ARG A 387 8.73 -13.73 18.43
C ARG A 387 8.24 -15.17 18.61
N GLY A 388 7.07 -15.36 19.19
CA GLY A 388 6.49 -16.69 19.40
C GLY A 388 5.84 -17.29 18.15
N PRO A 389 5.43 -18.58 18.22
CA PRO A 389 4.68 -19.22 17.14
C PRO A 389 3.32 -18.54 16.92
N ALA A 390 2.98 -18.28 15.68
CA ALA A 390 1.71 -17.74 15.25
C ALA A 390 1.28 -18.37 13.92
N MET A 391 -0.02 -18.48 13.68
CA MET A 391 -0.55 -18.94 12.42
C MET A 391 -0.53 -17.76 11.42
N LEU A 392 0.07 -17.97 10.26
CA LEU A 392 -0.07 -17.12 9.09
C LEU A 392 -1.33 -17.55 8.36
N HIS A 393 -2.18 -16.61 8.01
CA HIS A 393 -3.34 -16.81 7.17
C HIS A 393 -3.19 -16.03 5.88
N ILE A 394 -3.45 -16.68 4.77
CA ILE A 394 -3.52 -16.09 3.43
C ILE A 394 -4.96 -16.24 2.97
N LEU A 395 -5.65 -15.12 2.76
CA LEU A 395 -7.02 -15.08 2.26
C LEU A 395 -7.00 -14.55 0.83
N VAL A 396 -7.61 -15.27 -0.09
CA VAL A 396 -7.85 -14.81 -1.46
C VAL A 396 -9.25 -14.24 -1.53
N VAL A 397 -9.37 -12.99 -1.87
CA VAL A 397 -10.63 -12.25 -1.99
C VAL A 397 -10.84 -11.88 -3.45
N GLY A 398 -12.03 -12.16 -3.95
CA GLY A 398 -12.45 -11.88 -5.32
C GLY A 398 -13.96 -11.99 -5.47
N GLU A 399 -14.47 -11.70 -6.67
CA GLU A 399 -15.88 -11.81 -7.03
C GLU A 399 -16.39 -13.25 -7.20
#